data_c6a43a86ec1654b494a6cc07d25c9b49
#
_entry.id   c6a43a86ec1654b494a6cc07d25c9b49
#
_cell.length_a   1.000
_cell.length_b   1.000
_cell.length_c   1.000
_cell.angle_alpha   90.00
_cell.angle_beta   90.00
_cell.angle_gamma   90.00
#
_symmetry.space_group_name_H-M   'P 1'
#
loop_
_entity.id
_entity.type
_entity.pdbx_description
1 polymer ?
#
loop_
_entity_poly.entity_id
_entity_poly.type
_entity_poly.pdbx_seq_one_letter_code
_entity_poly.pdbx_strand_id
1 'polypeptide(L)'
;AALAWRINEESFMSSTSGWLDNLKLRLGFGKTGNSAVDPYQTKGPLSLIRYPFDNGGTPTIGYAPNAMANSLLTWETTDQWNLGIDFGVLRGRINGTIDLYMQNTHDLLLKRQLPVVSGFPDVLSNVGKTRNKGIEVSINSMNINSKDFQWTTDLMLSSNKEEIVELYNGKNDDIGSLSLIH
;
A
#
# COMPACT_ATOMS: atom_id res chain seq x y z
N ALA A 1 13.21 -1.72 -8.98
CA ALA A 1 14.44 -2.48 -9.17
C ALA A 1 14.34 -3.80 -8.43
N ALA A 2 14.94 -4.86 -8.97
CA ALA A 2 14.98 -6.16 -8.30
C ALA A 2 16.34 -6.82 -8.52
N LEU A 3 16.81 -7.52 -7.49
CA LEU A 3 18.02 -8.33 -7.50
C LEU A 3 17.68 -9.71 -6.94
N ALA A 4 18.23 -10.75 -7.56
CA ALA A 4 18.13 -12.12 -7.09
C ALA A 4 19.50 -12.78 -7.16
N TRP A 5 19.90 -13.42 -6.05
CA TRP A 5 21.18 -14.10 -5.94
C TRP A 5 20.98 -15.54 -5.51
N ARG A 6 21.46 -16.47 -6.34
CA ARG A 6 21.41 -17.92 -6.05
C ARG A 6 22.67 -18.31 -5.30
N ILE A 7 22.61 -18.24 -3.98
CA ILE A 7 23.75 -18.47 -3.08
C ILE A 7 24.22 -19.92 -3.16
N ASN A 8 23.31 -20.88 -3.34
CA ASN A 8 23.66 -22.30 -3.43
C ASN A 8 24.55 -22.65 -4.63
N GLU A 9 24.65 -21.81 -5.65
CA GLU A 9 25.51 -22.04 -6.84
C GLU A 9 26.92 -21.49 -6.66
N GLU A 10 27.18 -20.77 -5.57
CA GLU A 10 28.48 -20.20 -5.31
C GLU A 10 29.49 -21.24 -4.86
N SER A 11 30.74 -21.08 -5.24
CA SER A 11 31.82 -22.03 -4.98
C SER A 11 32.06 -22.29 -3.49
N PHE A 12 31.83 -21.29 -2.61
CA PHE A 12 31.95 -21.43 -1.17
C PHE A 12 30.82 -22.27 -0.54
N MET A 13 29.73 -22.53 -1.28
CA MET A 13 28.60 -23.37 -0.85
C MET A 13 28.69 -24.82 -1.32
N SER A 14 29.75 -25.18 -2.03
CA SER A 14 29.91 -26.52 -2.59
C SER A 14 29.86 -27.65 -1.55
N SER A 15 30.27 -27.41 -0.32
CA SER A 15 30.20 -28.36 0.80
C SER A 15 28.77 -28.62 1.30
N THR A 16 27.81 -27.76 0.98
CA THR A 16 26.41 -27.89 1.42
C THR A 16 25.51 -28.60 0.39
N SER A 17 26.01 -28.85 -0.81
CA SER A 17 25.24 -29.43 -1.94
C SER A 17 24.61 -30.81 -1.66
N GLY A 18 25.06 -31.49 -0.61
CA GLY A 18 24.49 -32.79 -0.21
C GLY A 18 23.10 -32.71 0.44
N TRP A 19 22.74 -31.54 0.99
CA TRP A 19 21.49 -31.35 1.72
C TRP A 19 20.75 -30.06 1.39
N LEU A 20 21.45 -29.03 0.87
CA LEU A 20 20.89 -27.75 0.46
C LEU A 20 20.73 -27.75 -1.08
N ASP A 21 19.49 -27.78 -1.56
CA ASP A 21 19.17 -27.86 -2.98
C ASP A 21 18.97 -26.47 -3.58
N ASN A 22 18.42 -25.56 -2.81
CA ASN A 22 18.17 -24.20 -3.24
C ASN A 22 18.36 -23.21 -2.08
N LEU A 23 19.07 -22.14 -2.34
CA LEU A 23 19.13 -20.99 -1.45
C LEU A 23 19.25 -19.73 -2.31
N LYS A 24 18.18 -18.94 -2.35
CA LYS A 24 18.10 -17.74 -3.17
C LYS A 24 17.68 -16.56 -2.32
N LEU A 25 18.44 -15.50 -2.40
CA LEU A 25 18.13 -14.20 -1.81
C LEU A 25 17.49 -13.31 -2.87
N ARG A 26 16.40 -12.63 -2.49
CA ARG A 26 15.69 -11.67 -3.33
C ARG A 26 15.63 -10.32 -2.64
N LEU A 27 15.97 -9.27 -3.35
CA LEU A 27 15.83 -7.89 -2.93
C LEU A 27 14.99 -7.15 -3.96
N GLY A 28 13.99 -6.44 -3.51
CA GLY A 28 13.10 -5.66 -4.36
C GLY A 28 12.90 -4.26 -3.81
N PHE A 29 12.86 -3.29 -4.71
CA PHE A 29 12.43 -1.93 -4.43
C PHE A 29 11.50 -1.47 -5.53
N GLY A 30 10.35 -0.93 -5.15
CA GLY A 30 9.36 -0.34 -6.04
C GLY A 30 8.87 1.00 -5.51
N LYS A 31 8.52 1.88 -6.43
CA LYS A 31 7.81 3.12 -6.14
C LYS A 31 6.59 3.19 -7.03
N THR A 32 5.42 3.38 -6.44
CA THR A 32 4.14 3.50 -7.14
C THR A 32 3.48 4.81 -6.78
N GLY A 33 2.76 5.39 -7.74
CA GLY A 33 1.94 6.58 -7.54
C GLY A 33 0.47 6.24 -7.71
N ASN A 34 -0.38 6.81 -6.86
CA ASN A 34 -1.82 6.77 -6.99
C ASN A 34 -2.34 8.17 -7.31
N SER A 35 -3.00 8.32 -8.45
CA SER A 35 -3.57 9.57 -8.94
C SER A 35 -5.08 9.66 -8.69
N ALA A 36 -5.55 9.19 -7.53
CA ALA A 36 -6.98 9.22 -7.15
C ALA A 36 -7.51 10.65 -6.93
N VAL A 37 -7.28 11.51 -7.91
CA VAL A 37 -7.74 12.90 -7.95
C VAL A 37 -8.56 13.08 -9.20
N ASP A 38 -9.81 13.54 -9.06
CA ASP A 38 -10.69 13.79 -10.18
C ASP A 38 -10.14 14.91 -11.10
N PRO A 39 -10.44 14.85 -12.41
CA PRO A 39 -10.10 15.93 -13.32
C PRO A 39 -10.59 17.28 -12.79
N TYR A 40 -9.73 18.29 -12.85
CA TYR A 40 -9.99 19.66 -12.39
C TYR A 40 -10.19 19.85 -10.87
N GLN A 41 -10.03 18.83 -10.05
CA GLN A 41 -10.19 18.94 -8.60
C GLN A 41 -9.23 19.96 -7.97
N THR A 42 -8.05 20.13 -8.54
CA THR A 42 -7.08 21.15 -8.14
C THR A 42 -7.59 22.58 -8.34
N LYS A 43 -8.58 22.77 -9.24
CA LYS A 43 -9.14 24.11 -9.59
C LYS A 43 -10.44 24.45 -8.86
N GLY A 44 -10.96 23.55 -8.01
CA GLY A 44 -12.24 23.74 -7.36
C GLY A 44 -13.42 23.62 -8.34
N PRO A 45 -14.02 22.43 -8.49
CA PRO A 45 -15.14 22.23 -9.40
C PRO A 45 -16.35 23.08 -9.02
N LEU A 46 -17.12 23.47 -10.03
CA LEU A 46 -18.38 24.17 -9.87
C LEU A 46 -19.52 23.15 -9.98
N SER A 47 -20.57 23.33 -9.18
CA SER A 47 -21.83 22.63 -9.32
C SER A 47 -22.89 23.52 -9.94
N LEU A 48 -23.80 22.88 -10.70
CA LEU A 48 -24.97 23.53 -11.23
C LEU A 48 -25.99 23.76 -10.10
N ILE A 49 -26.44 24.97 -9.93
CA ILE A 49 -27.51 25.36 -9.01
C ILE A 49 -28.66 25.92 -9.82
N ARG A 50 -29.86 25.47 -9.55
CA ARG A 50 -31.07 26.05 -10.08
C ARG A 50 -31.67 27.00 -9.05
N TYR A 51 -31.80 28.28 -9.43
CA TYR A 51 -32.36 29.31 -8.58
C TYR A 51 -33.51 30.04 -9.26
N PRO A 52 -34.72 30.14 -8.66
CA PRO A 52 -35.78 30.98 -9.14
C PRO A 52 -35.48 32.43 -8.70
N PHE A 53 -35.32 33.33 -9.69
CA PHE A 53 -35.14 34.77 -9.40
C PHE A 53 -36.48 35.50 -9.19
N ASP A 54 -37.63 34.87 -9.57
CA ASP A 54 -38.96 35.40 -9.45
C ASP A 54 -39.80 34.58 -8.48
N ASN A 55 -40.88 35.18 -7.93
CA ASN A 55 -41.89 34.47 -7.14
C ASN A 55 -42.69 33.49 -8.03
N GLY A 56 -42.16 32.28 -8.19
CA GLY A 56 -42.78 31.21 -8.99
C GLY A 56 -42.32 31.13 -10.43
N GLY A 57 -41.25 31.85 -10.80
CA GLY A 57 -40.64 31.80 -12.13
C GLY A 57 -39.91 30.50 -12.48
N THR A 58 -39.56 30.34 -13.73
CA THR A 58 -38.78 29.20 -14.22
C THR A 58 -37.38 29.24 -13.62
N PRO A 59 -36.89 28.15 -12.97
CA PRO A 59 -35.56 28.13 -12.39
C PRO A 59 -34.47 28.37 -13.42
N THR A 60 -33.63 29.35 -13.19
CA THR A 60 -32.47 29.67 -14.03
C THR A 60 -31.25 28.87 -13.52
N ILE A 61 -30.41 28.45 -14.44
CA ILE A 61 -29.19 27.72 -14.13
C ILE A 61 -28.10 28.72 -13.69
N GLY A 62 -27.56 28.49 -12.52
CA GLY A 62 -26.36 29.16 -11.97
C GLY A 62 -25.25 28.17 -11.68
N TYR A 63 -24.08 28.68 -11.32
CA TYR A 63 -22.93 27.90 -10.92
C TYR A 63 -22.45 28.38 -9.55
N ALA A 64 -22.15 27.44 -8.67
CA ALA A 64 -21.52 27.74 -7.40
C ALA A 64 -20.30 26.83 -7.17
N PRO A 65 -19.29 27.33 -6.45
CA PRO A 65 -18.17 26.48 -6.03
C PRO A 65 -18.66 25.29 -5.23
N ASN A 66 -18.28 24.08 -5.64
CA ASN A 66 -18.64 22.84 -4.97
C ASN A 66 -17.57 22.35 -4.00
N ALA A 67 -16.32 22.64 -4.29
CA ALA A 67 -15.19 22.30 -3.43
C ALA A 67 -14.14 23.41 -3.46
N MET A 68 -13.37 23.50 -2.38
CA MET A 68 -12.26 24.43 -2.31
C MET A 68 -11.13 23.99 -3.24
N ALA A 69 -10.61 24.93 -4.04
CA ALA A 69 -9.45 24.68 -4.89
C ALA A 69 -8.19 24.39 -4.05
N ASN A 70 -7.39 23.43 -4.47
CA ASN A 70 -6.06 23.20 -3.91
C ASN A 70 -5.07 22.89 -5.05
N SER A 71 -4.30 23.90 -5.45
CA SER A 71 -3.30 23.77 -6.51
C SER A 71 -2.06 22.97 -6.10
N LEU A 72 -1.92 22.65 -4.82
CA LEU A 72 -0.79 21.91 -4.26
C LEU A 72 -1.04 20.38 -4.24
N LEU A 73 -2.18 19.93 -4.74
CA LEU A 73 -2.48 18.49 -4.81
C LEU A 73 -1.47 17.77 -5.69
N THR A 74 -0.91 16.73 -5.14
CA THR A 74 0.01 15.80 -5.80
C THR A 74 -0.49 14.37 -5.69
N TRP A 75 0.17 13.46 -6.37
CA TRP A 75 -0.13 12.03 -6.27
C TRP A 75 0.33 11.47 -4.92
N GLU A 76 -0.47 10.59 -4.39
CA GLU A 76 -0.05 9.71 -3.31
C GLU A 76 1.05 8.78 -3.80
N THR A 77 2.09 8.59 -3.01
CA THR A 77 3.27 7.81 -3.38
C THR A 77 3.54 6.73 -2.35
N THR A 78 3.76 5.50 -2.82
CA THR A 78 4.15 4.37 -1.99
C THR A 78 5.53 3.86 -2.39
N ASP A 79 6.47 3.88 -1.46
CA ASP A 79 7.77 3.23 -1.56
C ASP A 79 7.71 1.87 -0.89
N GLN A 80 8.07 0.81 -1.63
CA GLN A 80 8.01 -0.56 -1.15
C GLN A 80 9.38 -1.23 -1.23
N TRP A 81 9.78 -1.85 -0.12
CA TRP A 81 10.97 -2.69 0.00
C TRP A 81 10.56 -4.12 0.31
N ASN A 82 11.19 -5.07 -0.39
CA ASN A 82 10.99 -6.50 -0.18
C ASN A 82 12.34 -7.19 -0.04
N LEU A 83 12.45 -8.06 0.96
CA LEU A 83 13.56 -8.97 1.16
C LEU A 83 12.98 -10.39 1.26
N GLY A 84 13.34 -11.26 0.34
CA GLY A 84 12.87 -12.64 0.30
C GLY A 84 14.01 -13.63 0.33
N ILE A 85 13.79 -14.76 1.01
CA ILE A 85 14.67 -15.92 1.02
C ILE A 85 13.85 -17.11 0.53
N ASP A 86 14.30 -17.75 -0.55
CA ASP A 86 13.76 -19.02 -1.03
C ASP A 86 14.77 -20.12 -0.65
N PHE A 87 14.32 -21.17 0.00
CA PHE A 87 15.17 -22.28 0.36
C PHE A 87 14.55 -23.64 0.00
N GLY A 88 15.41 -24.59 -0.28
CA GLY A 88 15.04 -25.99 -0.51
C GLY A 88 16.10 -26.91 0.05
N VAL A 89 15.70 -27.88 0.85
CA VAL A 89 16.60 -28.80 1.51
C VAL A 89 16.15 -30.25 1.42
N LEU A 90 17.07 -31.19 1.69
CA LEU A 90 16.82 -32.63 1.74
C LEU A 90 16.26 -33.19 0.42
N ARG A 91 16.88 -32.80 -0.70
CA ARG A 91 16.49 -33.19 -2.07
C ARG A 91 15.05 -32.76 -2.41
N GLY A 92 14.72 -31.50 -2.07
CA GLY A 92 13.41 -30.91 -2.34
C GLY A 92 12.29 -31.40 -1.42
N ARG A 93 12.60 -32.15 -0.37
CA ARG A 93 11.58 -32.61 0.59
C ARG A 93 11.01 -31.49 1.45
N ILE A 94 11.80 -30.47 1.72
CA ILE A 94 11.36 -29.27 2.43
C ILE A 94 11.74 -28.08 1.57
N ASN A 95 10.74 -27.29 1.20
CA ASN A 95 10.90 -26.06 0.47
C ASN A 95 10.16 -24.95 1.22
N GLY A 96 10.65 -23.73 1.11
CA GLY A 96 9.95 -22.62 1.75
C GLY A 96 10.42 -21.28 1.26
N THR A 97 9.63 -20.27 1.61
CA THR A 97 9.92 -18.87 1.40
C THR A 97 9.74 -18.10 2.70
N ILE A 98 10.58 -17.11 2.91
CA ILE A 98 10.45 -16.13 3.97
C ILE A 98 10.53 -14.77 3.30
N ASP A 99 9.47 -13.98 3.38
CA ASP A 99 9.39 -12.66 2.80
C ASP A 99 9.19 -11.61 3.90
N LEU A 100 10.03 -10.60 3.88
CA LEU A 100 9.92 -9.40 4.71
C LEU A 100 9.59 -8.24 3.79
N TYR A 101 8.60 -7.45 4.15
CA TYR A 101 8.25 -6.27 3.38
C TYR A 101 8.05 -5.04 4.27
N MET A 102 8.27 -3.88 3.67
CA MET A 102 7.98 -2.59 4.26
C MET A 102 7.48 -1.66 3.18
N GLN A 103 6.31 -1.08 3.40
CA GLN A 103 5.68 -0.07 2.56
C GLN A 103 5.56 1.22 3.33
N ASN A 104 6.00 2.34 2.74
CA ASN A 104 5.78 3.67 3.28
C ASN A 104 4.97 4.45 2.25
N THR A 105 3.77 4.85 2.62
CA THR A 105 2.91 5.70 1.80
C THR A 105 3.00 7.13 2.31
N HIS A 106 3.25 8.04 1.38
CA HIS A 106 3.42 9.46 1.61
C HIS A 106 2.36 10.24 0.84
N ASP A 107 2.08 11.44 1.30
CA ASP A 107 1.18 12.37 0.63
C ASP A 107 -0.24 11.80 0.43
N LEU A 108 -0.73 11.09 1.46
CA LEU A 108 -2.09 10.54 1.47
C LEU A 108 -3.12 11.63 1.14
N LEU A 109 -4.01 11.31 0.22
CA LEU A 109 -5.09 12.21 -0.18
C LEU A 109 -6.25 12.11 0.81
N LEU A 110 -6.32 13.07 1.74
CA LEU A 110 -7.34 13.10 2.79
C LEU A 110 -8.16 14.40 2.73
N LYS A 111 -9.45 14.31 3.07
CA LYS A 111 -10.31 15.48 3.27
C LYS A 111 -10.04 16.07 4.64
N ARG A 112 -9.48 17.27 4.63
CA ARG A 112 -9.26 18.07 5.84
C ARG A 112 -10.47 18.97 6.08
N GLN A 113 -11.07 18.88 7.24
CA GLN A 113 -12.17 19.75 7.62
C GLN A 113 -11.68 21.22 7.77
N LEU A 114 -12.52 22.13 7.33
CA LEU A 114 -12.26 23.57 7.37
C LEU A 114 -13.21 24.25 8.35
N PRO A 115 -12.77 25.39 8.93
CA PRO A 115 -13.68 26.25 9.69
C PRO A 115 -14.84 26.71 8.83
N VAL A 116 -16.05 26.79 9.39
CA VAL A 116 -17.29 27.17 8.69
C VAL A 116 -17.16 28.52 7.97
N VAL A 117 -16.37 29.42 8.51
CA VAL A 117 -16.10 30.75 7.91
C VAL A 117 -15.43 30.69 6.54
N SER A 118 -14.84 29.56 6.16
CA SER A 118 -14.25 29.36 4.82
C SER A 118 -15.28 29.23 3.70
N GLY A 119 -16.55 28.94 4.06
CA GLY A 119 -17.61 28.63 3.11
C GLY A 119 -17.57 27.22 2.54
N PHE A 120 -16.60 26.39 2.95
CA PHE A 120 -16.44 25.01 2.53
C PHE A 120 -16.33 24.07 3.73
N PRO A 121 -16.93 22.88 3.70
CA PRO A 121 -16.83 21.92 4.81
C PRO A 121 -15.44 21.30 4.91
N ASP A 122 -14.82 21.03 3.78
CA ASP A 122 -13.51 20.38 3.70
C ASP A 122 -12.72 20.80 2.47
N VAL A 123 -11.44 20.46 2.48
CA VAL A 123 -10.52 20.58 1.34
C VAL A 123 -9.71 19.29 1.21
N LEU A 124 -9.58 18.78 -0.01
CA LEU A 124 -8.68 17.67 -0.30
C LEU A 124 -7.24 18.15 -0.22
N SER A 125 -6.41 17.45 0.53
CA SER A 125 -5.00 17.82 0.75
C SER A 125 -4.14 16.55 0.83
N ASN A 126 -2.89 16.66 0.41
CA ASN A 126 -1.90 15.61 0.63
C ASN A 126 -1.37 15.74 2.06
N VAL A 127 -1.89 14.91 2.94
CA VAL A 127 -1.55 14.92 4.36
C VAL A 127 -1.45 13.51 4.89
N GLY A 128 -0.47 13.30 5.76
CA GLY A 128 -0.31 12.02 6.41
C GLY A 128 0.66 11.07 5.71
N LYS A 129 1.13 10.15 6.52
CA LYS A 129 2.04 9.07 6.13
C LYS A 129 1.65 7.81 6.87
N THR A 130 1.61 6.70 6.17
CA THR A 130 1.42 5.39 6.76
C THR A 130 2.62 4.49 6.48
N ARG A 131 2.82 3.54 7.36
CA ARG A 131 3.81 2.49 7.20
C ARG A 131 3.13 1.16 7.43
N ASN A 132 3.35 0.25 6.50
CA ASN A 132 2.95 -1.14 6.61
C ASN A 132 4.20 -2.02 6.53
N LYS A 133 4.39 -2.93 7.48
CA LYS A 133 5.49 -3.88 7.49
C LYS A 133 5.01 -5.24 7.94
N GLY A 134 5.58 -6.27 7.35
CA GLY A 134 5.19 -7.62 7.69
C GLY A 134 6.22 -8.67 7.35
N ILE A 135 5.92 -9.87 7.80
CA ILE A 135 6.63 -11.08 7.51
C ILE A 135 5.64 -12.14 7.02
N GLU A 136 6.01 -12.84 5.97
CA GLU A 136 5.30 -13.98 5.44
C GLU A 136 6.24 -15.17 5.37
N VAL A 137 5.78 -16.32 5.85
CA VAL A 137 6.53 -17.57 5.85
C VAL A 137 5.66 -18.63 5.22
N SER A 138 6.18 -19.30 4.21
CA SER A 138 5.55 -20.47 3.58
C SER A 138 6.53 -21.62 3.60
N ILE A 139 6.08 -22.78 4.10
CA ILE A 139 6.87 -24.00 4.15
C ILE A 139 6.03 -25.14 3.60
N ASN A 140 6.55 -25.80 2.59
CA ASN A 140 6.02 -27.05 2.07
C ASN A 140 6.96 -28.20 2.46
N SER A 141 6.42 -29.28 3.01
CA SER A 141 7.18 -30.44 3.47
C SER A 141 6.54 -31.74 2.94
N MET A 142 7.34 -32.55 2.27
CA MET A 142 7.02 -33.93 1.92
C MET A 142 7.48 -34.87 3.02
N ASN A 143 6.58 -35.17 3.97
CA ASN A 143 6.90 -35.97 5.16
C ASN A 143 7.09 -37.45 4.81
N ILE A 144 6.14 -38.03 4.09
CA ILE A 144 6.18 -39.40 3.62
C ILE A 144 5.89 -39.44 2.12
N ASN A 145 6.72 -40.18 1.41
CA ASN A 145 6.51 -40.43 -0.01
C ASN A 145 6.83 -41.90 -0.28
N SER A 146 5.81 -42.74 -0.21
CA SER A 146 5.89 -44.17 -0.54
C SER A 146 4.98 -44.50 -1.73
N LYS A 147 5.07 -45.73 -2.23
CA LYS A 147 4.27 -46.16 -3.39
C LYS A 147 2.75 -46.09 -3.15
N ASP A 148 2.33 -46.38 -1.92
CA ASP A 148 0.90 -46.52 -1.57
C ASP A 148 0.40 -45.38 -0.64
N PHE A 149 1.32 -44.51 -0.15
CA PHE A 149 0.96 -43.43 0.78
C PHE A 149 1.88 -42.21 0.63
N GLN A 150 1.27 -41.05 0.47
CA GLN A 150 1.96 -39.79 0.41
C GLN A 150 1.37 -38.82 1.44
N TRP A 151 2.25 -38.18 2.21
CA TRP A 151 1.86 -37.15 3.16
C TRP A 151 2.71 -35.90 2.94
N THR A 152 2.05 -34.81 2.61
CA THR A 152 2.64 -33.47 2.50
C THR A 152 2.01 -32.55 3.52
N THR A 153 2.77 -31.55 3.97
CA THR A 153 2.29 -30.51 4.88
C THR A 153 2.65 -29.15 4.31
N ASP A 154 1.67 -28.28 4.22
CA ASP A 154 1.83 -26.88 3.86
C ASP A 154 1.54 -26.01 5.10
N LEU A 155 2.51 -25.20 5.48
CA LEU A 155 2.40 -24.26 6.57
C LEU A 155 2.56 -22.84 6.03
N MET A 156 1.59 -21.98 6.31
CA MET A 156 1.63 -20.56 5.97
C MET A 156 1.41 -19.72 7.22
N LEU A 157 2.30 -18.79 7.47
CA LEU A 157 2.23 -17.84 8.57
C LEU A 157 2.43 -16.44 8.01
N SER A 158 1.58 -15.51 8.43
CA SER A 158 1.74 -14.10 8.10
C SER A 158 1.51 -13.22 9.32
N SER A 159 2.29 -12.17 9.42
CA SER A 159 2.11 -11.13 10.42
C SER A 159 2.29 -9.78 9.77
N ASN A 160 1.32 -8.90 9.97
CA ASN A 160 1.30 -7.56 9.42
C ASN A 160 1.12 -6.53 10.54
N LYS A 161 1.86 -5.42 10.45
CA LYS A 161 1.69 -4.27 11.31
C LYS A 161 1.57 -3.01 10.47
N GLU A 162 0.42 -2.37 10.58
CA GLU A 162 0.16 -1.06 9.99
C GLU A 162 0.28 0.02 11.06
N GLU A 163 0.83 1.16 10.69
CA GLU A 163 1.13 2.26 11.57
C GLU A 163 0.90 3.59 10.84
N ILE A 164 0.14 4.48 11.45
CA ILE A 164 0.03 5.88 11.02
C ILE A 164 1.27 6.60 11.55
N VAL A 165 2.16 7.01 10.65
CA VAL A 165 3.42 7.66 11.02
C VAL A 165 3.22 9.13 11.28
N GLU A 166 2.37 9.78 10.46
CA GLU A 166 2.12 11.21 10.54
C GLU A 166 0.72 11.50 10.01
N LEU A 167 0.01 12.36 10.70
CA LEU A 167 -1.20 13.01 10.24
C LEU A 167 -0.93 14.52 10.03
N TYR A 168 -1.99 15.28 9.78
CA TYR A 168 -1.88 16.72 9.56
C TYR A 168 -1.05 17.43 10.64
N ASN A 169 -0.06 18.24 10.21
CA ASN A 169 0.86 19.00 11.10
C ASN A 169 1.73 18.12 12.04
N GLY A 170 2.02 16.89 11.69
CA GLY A 170 2.84 16.01 12.53
C GLY A 170 2.15 15.53 13.80
N LYS A 171 0.85 15.75 13.94
CA LYS A 171 0.05 15.29 15.09
C LYS A 171 -0.68 14.00 14.72
N ASN A 172 -0.59 13.00 15.60
CA ASN A 172 -1.29 11.73 15.44
C ASN A 172 -2.71 11.74 16.05
N ASP A 173 -3.12 12.87 16.67
CA ASP A 173 -4.29 12.92 17.56
C ASP A 173 -5.59 13.38 16.87
N ASP A 174 -5.55 13.85 15.62
CA ASP A 174 -6.71 14.40 14.92
C ASP A 174 -7.50 13.35 14.08
N ILE A 175 -7.54 12.09 14.53
CA ILE A 175 -8.26 11.02 13.83
C ILE A 175 -9.76 11.32 13.69
N GLY A 176 -10.32 12.13 14.59
CA GLY A 176 -11.75 12.51 14.56
C GLY A 176 -12.15 13.47 13.44
N SER A 177 -11.20 14.14 12.79
CA SER A 177 -11.44 15.16 11.76
C SER A 177 -11.05 14.74 10.33
N LEU A 178 -10.54 13.52 10.15
CA LEU A 178 -10.09 13.00 8.87
C LEU A 178 -10.99 11.84 8.39
N SER A 179 -11.52 11.96 7.18
CA SER A 179 -12.22 10.88 6.48
C SER A 179 -11.29 10.29 5.44
N LEU A 180 -10.99 9.01 5.57
CA LEU A 180 -10.27 8.24 4.55
C LEU A 180 -11.18 8.08 3.32
N ILE A 181 -10.67 8.40 2.16
CA ILE A 181 -11.33 8.14 0.88
C ILE A 181 -10.81 6.78 0.39
N HIS A 182 -11.69 5.80 0.38
CA HIS A 182 -11.42 4.49 -0.22
C HIS A 182 -11.93 4.45 -1.66
#